data_2a1989ded84047eea28a2f0eb8470969
#
_entry.id   2a1989ded84047eea28a2f0eb8470969
#
_cell.length_a   1.000
_cell.length_b   1.000
_cell.length_c   1.000
_cell.angle_alpha   90.00
_cell.angle_beta   90.00
_cell.angle_gamma   90.00
#
_symmetry.space_group_name_H-M   'P 1'
#
loop_
_entity.id
_entity.type
_entity.pdbx_description
1 polymer ?
#
loop_
_entity_poly.entity_id
_entity_poly.type
_entity_poly.pdbx_seq_one_letter_code
_entity_poly.pdbx_strand_id
1 'polypeptide(L)'
;MSRLAAALLVLLAPALAHAAEVTGVPKIREADSVQIGNNRVRLSGIDAPSVDQLCLNTKGERWTCGVAARDELIKHVENKSWTCRLGQTDRRGRALAHCEVDGEDIQKWLVRSGWALAYTRFSHDYEADEAAAREAKVGMWQGAFIAPWDWRVRNKKTTILGAVKVPENAHSILLASASGAVAPSPDCTIKGNVNSAGECIYHQPTSRWYAQIKMQIAKGTRWFCSVEEAEAAGCRETRR
;
A
#
# COMPACT_ATOMS: atom_id res chain seq x y z
N MET A 1 7.60 -47.31 61.95
CA MET A 1 8.52 -46.63 61.02
C MET A 1 7.68 -46.13 59.87
N SER A 2 7.22 -44.86 59.91
CA SER A 2 6.31 -44.29 58.94
C SER A 2 7.15 -43.44 57.93
N ARG A 3 7.09 -43.80 56.64
CA ARG A 3 7.76 -43.04 55.56
C ARG A 3 6.80 -42.01 54.99
N LEU A 4 7.01 -40.75 55.30
CA LEU A 4 6.36 -39.61 54.62
C LEU A 4 6.93 -39.44 53.24
N ALA A 5 6.13 -39.68 52.21
CA ALA A 5 6.48 -39.31 50.80
C ALA A 5 6.07 -37.86 50.59
N ALA A 6 7.05 -37.00 50.39
CA ALA A 6 6.86 -35.61 49.97
C ALA A 6 6.53 -35.57 48.48
N ALA A 7 5.34 -35.21 48.11
CA ALA A 7 4.95 -34.97 46.71
C ALA A 7 5.44 -33.58 46.29
N LEU A 8 6.35 -33.53 45.33
CA LEU A 8 6.88 -32.30 44.72
C LEU A 8 5.87 -31.79 43.65
N LEU A 9 5.14 -30.74 43.98
CA LEU A 9 4.21 -30.11 43.05
C LEU A 9 5.03 -29.21 42.08
N VAL A 10 5.23 -29.66 40.84
CA VAL A 10 5.85 -28.84 39.77
C VAL A 10 4.80 -27.92 39.23
N LEU A 11 4.88 -26.64 39.57
CA LEU A 11 4.07 -25.58 38.98
C LEU A 11 4.59 -25.30 37.54
N LEU A 12 3.92 -25.81 36.51
CA LEU A 12 4.13 -25.38 35.12
C LEU A 12 3.54 -23.97 34.98
N ALA A 13 4.40 -22.95 34.93
CA ALA A 13 3.99 -21.63 34.52
C ALA A 13 3.68 -21.64 33.01
N PRO A 14 2.53 -21.12 32.55
CA PRO A 14 2.25 -21.01 31.13
C PRO A 14 3.26 -20.04 30.49
N ALA A 15 4.03 -20.50 29.52
CA ALA A 15 4.86 -19.65 28.68
C ALA A 15 3.92 -18.76 27.85
N LEU A 16 3.87 -17.47 28.15
CA LEU A 16 3.22 -16.47 27.29
C LEU A 16 3.96 -16.47 25.95
N ALA A 17 3.35 -17.07 24.93
CA ALA A 17 3.83 -16.98 23.57
C ALA A 17 3.74 -15.50 23.12
N HIS A 18 4.85 -14.78 23.18
CA HIS A 18 4.94 -13.45 22.58
C HIS A 18 4.85 -13.61 21.07
N ALA A 19 3.92 -12.87 20.44
CA ALA A 19 3.90 -12.78 18.98
C ALA A 19 5.27 -12.25 18.51
N ALA A 20 5.83 -12.88 17.48
CA ALA A 20 7.11 -12.43 16.93
C ALA A 20 6.95 -10.97 16.44
N GLU A 21 7.93 -10.14 16.75
CA GLU A 21 7.95 -8.73 16.38
C GLU A 21 9.13 -8.45 15.44
N VAL A 22 8.92 -7.54 14.51
CA VAL A 22 9.99 -7.02 13.66
C VAL A 22 9.98 -5.49 13.71
N THR A 23 11.17 -4.91 13.87
CA THR A 23 11.37 -3.45 13.90
C THR A 23 12.38 -3.03 12.86
N GLY A 24 12.13 -1.91 12.19
CA GLY A 24 13.05 -1.31 11.23
C GLY A 24 12.36 -0.41 10.21
N VAL A 25 13.16 0.32 9.43
CA VAL A 25 12.65 1.17 8.34
C VAL A 25 12.19 0.27 7.19
N PRO A 26 10.91 0.33 6.78
CA PRO A 26 10.38 -0.53 5.74
C PRO A 26 10.75 -0.06 4.34
N LYS A 27 10.92 -1.00 3.43
CA LYS A 27 10.81 -0.76 2.00
C LYS A 27 9.34 -0.92 1.60
N ILE A 28 8.65 0.18 1.34
CA ILE A 28 7.23 0.20 1.00
C ILE A 28 7.06 -0.14 -0.49
N ARG A 29 6.36 -1.23 -0.79
CA ARG A 29 6.10 -1.70 -2.16
C ARG A 29 4.70 -1.31 -2.65
N GLU A 30 3.71 -1.53 -1.81
CA GLU A 30 2.31 -1.14 -1.94
C GLU A 30 1.87 -0.58 -0.59
N ALA A 31 0.79 0.16 -0.53
CA ALA A 31 0.35 0.78 0.72
C ALA A 31 0.04 -0.24 1.85
N ASP A 32 -0.24 -1.49 1.51
CA ASP A 32 -0.48 -2.57 2.46
C ASP A 32 0.58 -3.69 2.46
N SER A 33 1.68 -3.51 1.72
CA SER A 33 2.72 -4.53 1.57
C SER A 33 4.10 -3.91 1.65
N VAL A 34 4.83 -4.25 2.70
CA VAL A 34 6.15 -3.70 2.99
C VAL A 34 7.19 -4.79 3.23
N GLN A 35 8.45 -4.43 3.24
CA GLN A 35 9.55 -5.31 3.60
C GLN A 35 10.40 -4.64 4.68
N ILE A 36 10.58 -5.31 5.82
CA ILE A 36 11.45 -4.87 6.92
C ILE A 36 12.57 -5.91 7.08
N GLY A 37 13.79 -5.52 6.73
CA GLY A 37 14.91 -6.48 6.62
C GLY A 37 14.54 -7.61 5.65
N ASN A 38 14.59 -8.85 6.12
CA ASN A 38 14.22 -10.06 5.35
C ASN A 38 12.72 -10.40 5.44
N ASN A 39 11.96 -9.71 6.28
CA ASN A 39 10.55 -10.02 6.51
C ASN A 39 9.67 -9.31 5.47
N ARG A 40 8.89 -10.11 4.74
CA ARG A 40 7.83 -9.61 3.87
C ARG A 40 6.55 -9.51 4.67
N VAL A 41 6.03 -8.31 4.85
CA VAL A 41 4.89 -8.00 5.71
C VAL A 41 3.71 -7.56 4.86
N ARG A 42 2.53 -8.08 5.19
CA ARG A 42 1.23 -7.62 4.71
C ARG A 42 0.45 -7.04 5.88
N LEU A 43 0.01 -5.80 5.77
CA LEU A 43 -0.80 -5.17 6.81
C LEU A 43 -2.14 -5.92 6.93
N SER A 44 -2.46 -6.38 8.15
CA SER A 44 -3.66 -7.17 8.43
C SER A 44 -4.91 -6.31 8.54
N GLY A 45 -6.08 -6.88 8.28
CA GLY A 45 -7.38 -6.21 8.46
C GLY A 45 -7.72 -5.15 7.42
N ILE A 46 -6.82 -4.85 6.50
CA ILE A 46 -7.02 -3.86 5.43
C ILE A 46 -6.69 -4.40 4.05
N ASP A 47 -7.14 -3.69 3.02
CA ASP A 47 -6.76 -3.94 1.62
C ASP A 47 -6.60 -2.63 0.86
N ALA A 48 -5.39 -2.37 0.37
CA ALA A 48 -5.07 -1.17 -0.40
C ALA A 48 -5.06 -1.47 -1.92
N PRO A 49 -5.26 -0.46 -2.77
CA PRO A 49 -5.19 -0.63 -4.21
C PRO A 49 -3.79 -1.07 -4.64
N SER A 50 -3.73 -2.01 -5.57
CA SER A 50 -2.45 -2.40 -6.19
C SER A 50 -1.87 -1.22 -6.96
N VAL A 51 -0.54 -1.13 -7.07
CA VAL A 51 0.14 0.03 -7.69
C VAL A 51 -0.32 0.32 -9.11
N ASP A 52 -0.81 -0.68 -9.84
CA ASP A 52 -1.35 -0.53 -11.19
C ASP A 52 -2.89 -0.41 -11.24
N GLN A 53 -3.55 -0.28 -10.10
CA GLN A 53 -4.99 -0.04 -10.04
C GLN A 53 -5.33 1.40 -10.43
N LEU A 54 -6.36 1.54 -11.27
CA LEU A 54 -6.91 2.82 -11.69
C LEU A 54 -8.15 3.18 -10.88
N CYS A 55 -8.27 4.47 -10.58
CA CYS A 55 -9.46 5.11 -10.04
C CYS A 55 -9.89 6.27 -10.94
N LEU A 56 -11.07 6.82 -10.72
CA LEU A 56 -11.53 8.08 -11.32
C LEU A 56 -11.50 9.19 -10.25
N ASN A 57 -11.07 10.38 -10.64
CA ASN A 57 -11.10 11.55 -9.77
C ASN A 57 -12.49 12.21 -9.78
N THR A 58 -12.66 13.35 -9.12
CA THR A 58 -13.94 14.11 -9.06
C THR A 58 -14.43 14.59 -10.42
N LYS A 59 -13.54 14.66 -11.42
CA LYS A 59 -13.89 15.04 -12.81
C LYS A 59 -14.17 13.82 -13.71
N GLY A 60 -14.06 12.59 -13.18
CA GLY A 60 -14.17 11.36 -13.96
C GLY A 60 -12.91 11.01 -14.75
N GLU A 61 -11.77 11.65 -14.48
CA GLU A 61 -10.48 11.38 -15.12
C GLU A 61 -9.75 10.25 -14.41
N ARG A 62 -9.04 9.44 -15.19
CA ARG A 62 -8.26 8.29 -14.67
C ARG A 62 -7.02 8.74 -13.93
N TRP A 63 -6.73 8.10 -12.80
CA TRP A 63 -5.47 8.26 -12.08
C TRP A 63 -5.04 6.96 -11.42
N THR A 64 -3.76 6.84 -11.09
CA THR A 64 -3.15 5.64 -10.49
C THR A 64 -3.28 5.70 -8.97
N CYS A 65 -4.44 5.34 -8.45
CA CYS A 65 -4.71 5.43 -7.02
C CYS A 65 -3.83 4.52 -6.16
N GLY A 66 -3.38 3.39 -6.69
CA GLY A 66 -2.44 2.53 -5.97
C GLY A 66 -1.05 3.15 -5.80
N VAL A 67 -0.58 3.89 -6.81
CA VAL A 67 0.66 4.69 -6.69
C VAL A 67 0.46 5.79 -5.65
N ALA A 68 -0.64 6.53 -5.73
CA ALA A 68 -0.92 7.62 -4.79
C ALA A 68 -1.04 7.11 -3.35
N ALA A 69 -1.74 6.00 -3.11
CA ALA A 69 -1.86 5.41 -1.77
C ALA A 69 -0.48 5.04 -1.18
N ARG A 70 0.40 4.43 -1.99
CA ARG A 70 1.77 4.12 -1.59
C ARG A 70 2.56 5.40 -1.27
N ASP A 71 2.48 6.40 -2.13
CA ASP A 71 3.28 7.62 -2.01
C ASP A 71 2.83 8.48 -0.83
N GLU A 72 1.53 8.55 -0.56
CA GLU A 72 1.02 9.20 0.65
C GLU A 72 1.45 8.48 1.92
N LEU A 73 1.49 7.14 1.90
CA LEU A 73 2.06 6.39 3.03
C LEU A 73 3.55 6.70 3.22
N ILE A 74 4.36 6.70 2.14
CA ILE A 74 5.79 7.06 2.21
C ILE A 74 5.98 8.45 2.80
N LYS A 75 5.19 9.42 2.35
CA LYS A 75 5.23 10.80 2.85
C LYS A 75 4.83 10.88 4.34
N HIS A 76 3.80 10.13 4.75
CA HIS A 76 3.32 10.13 6.12
C HIS A 76 4.36 9.58 7.11
N VAL A 77 5.04 8.50 6.74
CA VAL A 77 5.98 7.82 7.64
C VAL A 77 7.43 8.32 7.57
N GLU A 78 7.81 9.13 6.59
CA GLU A 78 9.09 9.84 6.49
C GLU A 78 10.36 9.02 6.80
N ASN A 79 10.48 7.81 6.32
CA ASN A 79 11.60 6.90 6.63
C ASN A 79 11.75 6.52 8.13
N LYS A 80 10.71 6.68 8.92
CA LYS A 80 10.71 6.25 10.32
C LYS A 80 10.76 4.73 10.46
N SER A 81 11.25 4.26 11.59
CA SER A 81 11.24 2.85 11.94
C SER A 81 9.83 2.41 12.32
N TRP A 82 9.40 1.28 11.79
CA TRP A 82 8.13 0.64 12.13
C TRP A 82 8.36 -0.47 13.15
N THR A 83 7.35 -0.70 13.97
CA THR A 83 7.25 -1.87 14.84
C THR A 83 6.04 -2.68 14.40
N CYS A 84 6.24 -3.93 13.97
CA CYS A 84 5.19 -4.80 13.47
C CYS A 84 5.09 -6.09 14.28
N ARG A 85 3.93 -6.37 14.84
CA ARG A 85 3.58 -7.65 15.48
C ARG A 85 3.15 -8.63 14.41
N LEU A 86 3.98 -9.68 14.21
CA LEU A 86 3.78 -10.67 13.18
C LEU A 86 2.77 -11.74 13.61
N GLY A 87 1.80 -11.99 12.75
CA GLY A 87 0.83 -13.08 12.87
C GLY A 87 1.10 -14.21 11.89
N GLN A 88 0.02 -14.82 11.39
CA GLN A 88 0.08 -15.93 10.43
C GLN A 88 0.69 -15.49 9.09
N THR A 89 1.23 -16.45 8.35
CA THR A 89 1.76 -16.22 7.01
C THR A 89 0.69 -16.46 5.95
N ASP A 90 0.57 -15.54 5.00
CA ASP A 90 -0.35 -15.70 3.86
C ASP A 90 0.19 -16.69 2.81
N ARG A 91 -0.65 -17.03 1.82
CA ARG A 91 -0.30 -17.96 0.74
C ARG A 91 0.87 -17.52 -0.14
N ARG A 92 1.30 -16.26 -0.04
CA ARG A 92 2.44 -15.69 -0.78
C ARG A 92 3.70 -15.62 0.08
N GLY A 93 3.69 -16.19 1.29
CA GLY A 93 4.82 -16.19 2.22
C GLY A 93 5.07 -14.83 2.86
N ARG A 94 4.03 -13.96 3.00
CA ARG A 94 4.10 -12.71 3.73
C ARG A 94 3.51 -12.90 5.12
N ALA A 95 4.17 -12.38 6.15
CA ALA A 95 3.58 -12.35 7.49
C ALA A 95 2.46 -11.30 7.52
N LEU A 96 1.27 -11.71 7.96
CA LEU A 96 0.20 -10.78 8.29
C LEU A 96 0.61 -10.07 9.58
N ALA A 97 0.56 -8.75 9.62
CA ALA A 97 1.02 -8.02 10.78
C ALA A 97 0.19 -6.76 11.05
N HIS A 98 0.17 -6.40 12.32
CA HIS A 98 -0.25 -5.09 12.80
C HIS A 98 0.99 -4.25 13.02
N CYS A 99 1.05 -3.05 12.42
CA CYS A 99 2.24 -2.21 12.40
C CYS A 99 1.96 -0.82 12.96
N GLU A 100 2.92 -0.30 13.71
CA GLU A 100 2.88 1.03 14.32
C GLU A 100 4.14 1.83 13.97
N VAL A 101 3.99 3.15 13.88
CA VAL A 101 5.07 4.13 13.75
C VAL A 101 4.85 5.19 14.81
N ASP A 102 5.81 5.39 15.71
CA ASP A 102 5.70 6.34 16.83
C ASP A 102 4.41 6.17 17.65
N GLY A 103 3.90 4.92 17.76
CA GLY A 103 2.67 4.59 18.46
C GLY A 103 1.38 4.80 17.65
N GLU A 104 1.47 5.25 16.39
CA GLU A 104 0.33 5.36 15.49
C GLU A 104 0.11 4.05 14.73
N ASP A 105 -1.12 3.54 14.75
CA ASP A 105 -1.59 2.40 13.95
C ASP A 105 -1.65 2.81 12.47
N ILE A 106 -0.75 2.24 11.66
CA ILE A 106 -0.63 2.56 10.24
C ILE A 106 -1.82 2.05 9.42
N GLN A 107 -2.41 0.93 9.79
CA GLN A 107 -3.60 0.41 9.13
C GLN A 107 -4.78 1.36 9.34
N LYS A 108 -4.97 1.82 10.57
CA LYS A 108 -6.00 2.80 10.92
C LYS A 108 -5.82 4.10 10.14
N TRP A 109 -4.59 4.62 10.09
CA TRP A 109 -4.28 5.82 9.32
C TRP A 109 -4.62 5.65 7.83
N LEU A 110 -4.21 4.53 7.22
CA LEU A 110 -4.49 4.24 5.80
C LEU A 110 -5.99 4.20 5.50
N VAL A 111 -6.77 3.53 6.34
CA VAL A 111 -8.22 3.42 6.14
C VAL A 111 -8.89 4.77 6.37
N ARG A 112 -8.57 5.46 7.47
CA ARG A 112 -9.18 6.74 7.83
C ARG A 112 -8.84 7.86 6.84
N SER A 113 -7.67 7.80 6.20
CA SER A 113 -7.27 8.72 5.12
C SER A 113 -7.82 8.32 3.75
N GLY A 114 -8.53 7.20 3.65
CA GLY A 114 -9.13 6.70 2.41
C GLY A 114 -8.16 6.08 1.41
N TRP A 115 -6.97 5.64 1.87
CA TRP A 115 -5.95 5.00 1.04
C TRP A 115 -5.99 3.47 1.08
N ALA A 116 -6.79 2.90 1.99
CA ALA A 116 -7.13 1.48 2.05
C ALA A 116 -8.58 1.31 2.45
N LEU A 117 -9.11 0.10 2.26
CA LEU A 117 -10.42 -0.31 2.75
C LEU A 117 -10.26 -1.27 3.93
N ALA A 118 -11.21 -1.24 4.87
CA ALA A 118 -11.36 -2.28 5.88
C ALA A 118 -11.67 -3.61 5.20
N TYR A 119 -10.88 -4.65 5.51
CA TYR A 119 -11.11 -5.97 4.92
C TYR A 119 -11.92 -6.85 5.88
N THR A 120 -13.21 -6.58 5.94
CA THR A 120 -14.18 -7.12 6.90
C THR A 120 -14.32 -8.64 6.88
N ARG A 121 -13.82 -9.29 5.82
CA ARG A 121 -13.75 -10.77 5.78
C ARG A 121 -12.86 -11.38 6.86
N PHE A 122 -11.90 -10.61 7.38
CA PHE A 122 -10.91 -11.10 8.35
C PHE A 122 -10.87 -10.30 9.66
N SER A 123 -11.28 -9.02 9.64
CA SER A 123 -11.32 -8.17 10.83
C SER A 123 -12.34 -7.05 10.65
N HIS A 124 -12.98 -6.66 11.74
CA HIS A 124 -13.91 -5.54 11.82
C HIS A 124 -13.29 -4.29 12.47
N ASP A 125 -11.99 -4.32 12.78
CA ASP A 125 -11.30 -3.30 13.58
C ASP A 125 -11.33 -1.91 12.94
N TYR A 126 -11.38 -1.83 11.61
CA TYR A 126 -11.26 -0.58 10.85
C TYR A 126 -12.56 -0.12 10.16
N GLU A 127 -13.71 -0.76 10.42
CA GLU A 127 -14.98 -0.41 9.78
C GLU A 127 -15.43 1.03 10.10
N ALA A 128 -15.26 1.45 11.35
CA ALA A 128 -15.60 2.81 11.77
C ALA A 128 -14.70 3.85 11.10
N ASP A 129 -13.42 3.54 10.90
CA ASP A 129 -12.46 4.41 10.21
C ASP A 129 -12.78 4.51 8.72
N GLU A 130 -13.19 3.41 8.08
CA GLU A 130 -13.69 3.42 6.69
C GLU A 130 -14.97 4.25 6.56
N ALA A 131 -15.92 4.10 7.46
CA ALA A 131 -17.16 4.88 7.46
C ALA A 131 -16.86 6.39 7.54
N ALA A 132 -15.93 6.79 8.42
CA ALA A 132 -15.48 8.17 8.56
C ALA A 132 -14.79 8.69 7.28
N ALA A 133 -13.92 7.87 6.65
CA ALA A 133 -13.27 8.24 5.39
C ALA A 133 -14.27 8.43 4.24
N ARG A 134 -15.27 7.56 4.18
CA ARG A 134 -16.38 7.63 3.19
C ARG A 134 -17.22 8.88 3.37
N GLU A 135 -17.60 9.22 4.60
CA GLU A 135 -18.36 10.42 4.93
C GLU A 135 -17.58 11.70 4.58
N ALA A 136 -16.30 11.74 4.97
CA ALA A 136 -15.39 12.85 4.69
C ALA A 136 -14.96 12.93 3.22
N LYS A 137 -15.23 11.90 2.40
CA LYS A 137 -14.84 11.80 0.98
C LYS A 137 -13.35 12.03 0.76
N VAL A 138 -12.50 11.45 1.60
CA VAL A 138 -11.04 11.59 1.51
C VAL A 138 -10.41 10.46 0.69
N GLY A 139 -9.19 10.66 0.23
CA GLY A 139 -8.44 9.67 -0.54
C GLY A 139 -9.19 9.21 -1.79
N MET A 140 -9.38 7.91 -1.94
CA MET A 140 -10.14 7.32 -3.06
C MET A 140 -11.63 7.64 -3.00
N TRP A 141 -12.19 7.89 -1.81
CA TRP A 141 -13.62 8.15 -1.61
C TRP A 141 -14.13 9.47 -2.24
N GLN A 142 -13.22 10.40 -2.55
CA GLN A 142 -13.60 11.63 -3.28
C GLN A 142 -14.03 11.35 -4.74
N GLY A 143 -13.57 10.26 -5.32
CA GLY A 143 -13.81 9.90 -6.72
C GLY A 143 -14.63 8.62 -6.87
N ALA A 144 -14.23 7.73 -7.80
CA ALA A 144 -14.82 6.41 -7.98
C ALA A 144 -13.74 5.35 -8.17
N PHE A 145 -13.97 4.17 -7.61
CA PHE A 145 -13.02 3.06 -7.66
C PHE A 145 -13.73 1.71 -7.47
N ILE A 146 -13.01 0.63 -7.72
CA ILE A 146 -13.41 -0.76 -7.40
C ILE A 146 -12.61 -1.22 -6.18
N ALA A 147 -13.26 -1.96 -5.29
CA ALA A 147 -12.59 -2.54 -4.13
C ALA A 147 -11.35 -3.34 -4.56
N PRO A 148 -10.19 -3.18 -3.90
CA PRO A 148 -8.93 -3.80 -4.34
C PRO A 148 -9.01 -5.33 -4.52
N TRP A 149 -9.73 -6.04 -3.65
CA TRP A 149 -9.94 -7.49 -3.77
C TRP A 149 -10.73 -7.89 -5.03
N ASP A 150 -11.75 -7.12 -5.41
CA ASP A 150 -12.54 -7.34 -6.62
C ASP A 150 -11.75 -6.97 -7.89
N TRP A 151 -10.98 -5.88 -7.81
CA TRP A 151 -10.11 -5.45 -8.91
C TRP A 151 -9.08 -6.53 -9.26
N ARG A 152 -8.44 -7.16 -8.26
CA ARG A 152 -7.42 -8.20 -8.49
C ARG A 152 -7.96 -9.43 -9.21
N VAL A 153 -9.23 -9.77 -9.00
CA VAL A 153 -9.89 -10.91 -9.69
C VAL A 153 -10.70 -10.46 -10.92
N ARG A 154 -10.62 -9.17 -11.29
CA ARG A 154 -11.35 -8.59 -12.43
C ARG A 154 -12.86 -8.87 -12.36
N ASN A 155 -13.44 -8.72 -11.19
CA ASN A 155 -14.86 -8.97 -10.95
C ASN A 155 -15.74 -7.93 -11.67
N LYS A 156 -16.28 -8.32 -12.83
CA LYS A 156 -17.13 -7.43 -13.65
C LYS A 156 -18.50 -7.12 -13.02
N LYS A 157 -18.88 -7.85 -11.97
CA LYS A 157 -20.16 -7.68 -11.25
C LYS A 157 -20.01 -6.87 -9.98
N THR A 158 -18.79 -6.39 -9.68
CA THR A 158 -18.52 -5.61 -8.48
C THR A 158 -19.21 -4.26 -8.51
N THR A 159 -19.51 -3.71 -7.35
CA THR A 159 -20.03 -2.35 -7.21
C THR A 159 -18.89 -1.33 -7.37
N ILE A 160 -19.14 -0.26 -8.10
CA ILE A 160 -18.25 0.90 -8.10
C ILE A 160 -18.53 1.70 -6.83
N LEU A 161 -17.45 1.94 -6.08
CA LEU A 161 -17.46 2.68 -4.82
C LEU A 161 -17.08 4.15 -5.07
N GLY A 162 -17.39 5.02 -4.10
CA GLY A 162 -17.02 6.44 -4.12
C GLY A 162 -18.19 7.39 -4.27
N ALA A 163 -17.89 8.68 -4.48
CA ALA A 163 -18.85 9.77 -4.31
C ALA A 163 -19.32 10.41 -5.62
N VAL A 164 -18.76 10.03 -6.78
CA VAL A 164 -19.02 10.71 -8.05
C VAL A 164 -19.88 9.87 -9.01
N LYS A 165 -20.65 10.58 -9.86
CA LYS A 165 -21.32 9.95 -10.98
C LYS A 165 -20.28 9.48 -12.01
N VAL A 166 -20.37 8.23 -12.40
CA VAL A 166 -19.40 7.60 -13.30
C VAL A 166 -19.97 7.45 -14.72
N PRO A 167 -19.12 7.43 -15.76
CA PRO A 167 -19.55 7.16 -17.14
C PRO A 167 -20.02 5.70 -17.29
N GLU A 168 -20.80 5.41 -18.32
CA GLU A 168 -21.35 4.07 -18.58
C GLU A 168 -20.26 2.99 -18.71
N ASN A 169 -19.11 3.33 -19.25
CA ASN A 169 -17.97 2.42 -19.40
C ASN A 169 -17.03 2.38 -18.19
N ALA A 170 -17.43 2.92 -17.03
CA ALA A 170 -16.58 3.02 -15.84
C ALA A 170 -16.02 1.67 -15.38
N HIS A 171 -16.80 0.59 -15.41
CA HIS A 171 -16.31 -0.73 -15.05
C HIS A 171 -15.11 -1.18 -15.91
N SER A 172 -15.19 -0.94 -17.23
CA SER A 172 -14.10 -1.26 -18.15
C SER A 172 -12.84 -0.46 -17.83
N ILE A 173 -12.99 0.83 -17.53
CA ILE A 173 -11.91 1.72 -17.16
C ILE A 173 -11.27 1.29 -15.82
N LEU A 174 -12.10 1.10 -14.80
CA LEU A 174 -11.66 0.82 -13.44
C LEU A 174 -11.09 -0.59 -13.26
N LEU A 175 -11.51 -1.56 -14.08
CA LEU A 175 -10.94 -2.91 -14.09
C LEU A 175 -9.66 -3.02 -14.90
N ALA A 176 -9.31 -2.02 -15.70
CA ALA A 176 -8.03 -2.02 -16.40
C ALA A 176 -6.87 -1.82 -15.44
N SER A 177 -5.69 -2.32 -15.83
CA SER A 177 -4.44 -1.99 -15.17
C SER A 177 -3.80 -0.78 -15.83
N ALA A 178 -3.18 0.09 -15.03
CA ALA A 178 -2.30 1.10 -15.54
C ALA A 178 -1.07 0.43 -16.15
N SER A 179 -0.96 0.44 -17.47
CA SER A 179 0.18 -0.17 -18.15
C SER A 179 1.48 0.61 -17.92
N GLY A 180 1.34 1.89 -17.52
CA GLY A 180 2.47 2.82 -17.42
C GLY A 180 3.08 3.22 -18.75
N ALA A 181 2.66 2.60 -19.86
CA ALA A 181 3.22 2.90 -21.18
C ALA A 181 2.86 4.31 -21.67
N VAL A 182 1.71 4.84 -21.24
CA VAL A 182 1.24 6.18 -21.60
C VAL A 182 1.28 7.07 -20.36
N ALA A 183 1.81 8.28 -20.53
CA ALA A 183 1.78 9.29 -19.48
C ALA A 183 0.33 9.67 -19.11
N PRO A 184 0.06 10.02 -17.85
CA PRO A 184 -1.28 10.39 -17.40
C PRO A 184 -1.76 11.71 -18.02
N SER A 185 -0.83 12.60 -18.41
CA SER A 185 -1.07 13.85 -19.12
C SER A 185 0.09 14.09 -20.12
N PRO A 186 -0.13 14.86 -21.21
CA PRO A 186 0.96 15.26 -22.12
C PRO A 186 2.11 15.97 -21.42
N ASP A 187 1.85 16.68 -20.33
CA ASP A 187 2.85 17.42 -19.55
C ASP A 187 3.70 16.52 -18.65
N CYS A 188 3.25 15.30 -18.38
CA CYS A 188 3.97 14.34 -17.54
C CYS A 188 5.02 13.59 -18.35
N THR A 189 6.11 14.26 -18.65
CA THR A 189 7.17 13.74 -19.54
C THR A 189 8.37 13.13 -18.84
N ILE A 190 8.47 13.26 -17.52
CA ILE A 190 9.59 12.77 -16.73
C ILE A 190 9.33 11.31 -16.34
N LYS A 191 10.29 10.44 -16.59
CA LYS A 191 10.23 9.01 -16.23
C LYS A 191 11.01 8.74 -14.97
N GLY A 192 10.37 8.10 -13.99
CA GLY A 192 11.03 7.57 -12.80
C GLY A 192 11.18 6.05 -12.85
N ASN A 193 12.29 5.55 -12.38
CA ASN A 193 12.49 4.11 -12.14
C ASN A 193 13.20 3.87 -10.81
N VAL A 194 13.02 2.67 -10.27
CA VAL A 194 13.72 2.22 -9.07
C VAL A 194 14.87 1.31 -9.49
N ASN A 195 16.10 1.64 -9.07
CA ASN A 195 17.27 0.81 -9.34
C ASN A 195 17.34 -0.43 -8.44
N SER A 196 18.36 -1.26 -8.63
CA SER A 196 18.57 -2.49 -7.85
C SER A 196 18.81 -2.22 -6.35
N ALA A 197 19.33 -1.05 -5.99
CA ALA A 197 19.52 -0.60 -4.62
C ALA A 197 18.21 -0.08 -3.97
N GLY A 198 17.14 0.05 -4.76
CA GLY A 198 15.87 0.56 -4.30
C GLY A 198 15.73 2.08 -4.32
N GLU A 199 16.73 2.78 -4.90
CA GLU A 199 16.68 4.24 -5.07
C GLU A 199 15.78 4.61 -6.25
N CYS A 200 14.94 5.63 -6.07
CA CYS A 200 14.20 6.25 -7.17
C CYS A 200 15.11 7.20 -7.96
N ILE A 201 15.12 7.04 -9.29
CA ILE A 201 15.89 7.88 -10.21
C ILE A 201 14.93 8.44 -11.25
N TYR A 202 14.92 9.76 -11.45
CA TYR A 202 14.15 10.36 -12.51
C TYR A 202 15.01 10.72 -13.73
N HIS A 203 14.39 10.65 -14.91
CA HIS A 203 14.98 10.89 -16.21
C HIS A 203 14.13 11.91 -16.95
N GLN A 204 14.69 13.05 -17.26
CA GLN A 204 14.08 14.04 -18.16
C GLN A 204 14.20 13.58 -19.62
N PRO A 205 13.36 14.08 -20.54
CA PRO A 205 13.41 13.72 -21.97
C PRO A 205 14.78 13.91 -22.62
N THR A 206 15.58 14.84 -22.10
CA THR A 206 16.95 15.15 -22.55
C THR A 206 17.99 14.16 -22.04
N SER A 207 17.66 13.30 -21.10
CA SER A 207 18.60 12.30 -20.57
C SER A 207 18.88 11.21 -21.61
N ARG A 208 20.17 10.85 -21.78
CA ARG A 208 20.61 9.77 -22.68
C ARG A 208 19.96 8.41 -22.37
N TRP A 209 19.52 8.21 -21.15
CA TRP A 209 18.89 6.96 -20.70
C TRP A 209 17.36 6.97 -20.83
N TYR A 210 16.75 8.11 -21.15
CA TYR A 210 15.30 8.29 -21.19
C TYR A 210 14.58 7.27 -22.06
N ALA A 211 15.09 7.02 -23.28
CA ALA A 211 14.49 6.08 -24.22
C ALA A 211 14.55 4.62 -23.73
N GLN A 212 15.53 4.29 -22.90
CA GLN A 212 15.74 2.93 -22.37
C GLN A 212 14.79 2.60 -21.21
N ILE A 213 14.23 3.61 -20.54
CA ILE A 213 13.31 3.40 -19.44
C ILE A 213 11.97 2.92 -19.96
N LYS A 214 11.71 1.61 -19.78
CA LYS A 214 10.41 0.99 -20.09
C LYS A 214 9.47 1.22 -18.92
N MET A 215 8.37 1.91 -19.19
CA MET A 215 7.39 2.24 -18.17
C MET A 215 6.55 1.00 -17.82
N GLN A 216 6.72 0.51 -16.59
CA GLN A 216 6.02 -0.63 -16.02
C GLN A 216 5.69 -0.32 -14.55
N ILE A 217 4.52 0.26 -14.29
CA ILE A 217 4.12 0.72 -12.94
C ILE A 217 4.26 -0.41 -11.90
N ALA A 218 3.89 -1.63 -12.25
CA ALA A 218 4.03 -2.79 -11.38
C ALA A 218 5.49 -3.08 -10.96
N LYS A 219 6.48 -2.56 -11.70
CA LYS A 219 7.92 -2.64 -11.37
C LYS A 219 8.45 -1.37 -10.69
N GLY A 220 7.57 -0.45 -10.30
CA GLY A 220 7.94 0.77 -9.59
C GLY A 220 8.35 1.93 -10.49
N THR A 221 8.18 1.81 -11.83
CA THR A 221 8.34 2.97 -12.72
C THR A 221 7.10 3.85 -12.67
N ARG A 222 7.28 5.15 -12.82
CA ARG A 222 6.17 6.11 -12.86
C ARG A 222 6.52 7.33 -13.68
N TRP A 223 5.46 8.04 -14.11
CA TRP A 223 5.58 9.33 -14.73
C TRP A 223 5.52 10.44 -13.70
N PHE A 224 6.24 11.52 -13.95
CA PHE A 224 6.13 12.78 -13.21
C PHE A 224 5.86 13.91 -14.16
N CYS A 225 5.09 14.89 -13.71
CA CYS A 225 4.72 16.06 -14.50
C CYS A 225 5.69 17.22 -14.28
N SER A 226 6.49 17.19 -13.20
CA SER A 226 7.56 18.15 -12.94
C SER A 226 8.74 17.52 -12.21
N VAL A 227 9.87 18.24 -12.16
CA VAL A 227 11.06 17.85 -11.40
C VAL A 227 10.76 17.88 -9.90
N GLU A 228 10.05 18.91 -9.45
CA GLU A 228 9.65 19.09 -8.05
C GLU A 228 8.79 17.92 -7.57
N GLU A 229 7.87 17.43 -8.41
CA GLU A 229 7.08 16.24 -8.12
C GLU A 229 7.97 15.00 -7.96
N ALA A 230 8.97 14.83 -8.84
CA ALA A 230 9.88 13.71 -8.75
C ALA A 230 10.75 13.76 -7.48
N GLU A 231 11.26 14.93 -7.14
CA GLU A 231 12.08 15.16 -5.94
C GLU A 231 11.26 15.01 -4.65
N ALA A 232 10.04 15.56 -4.61
CA ALA A 232 9.11 15.38 -3.49
C ALA A 232 8.74 13.89 -3.27
N ALA A 233 8.81 13.10 -4.32
CA ALA A 233 8.62 11.66 -4.26
C ALA A 233 9.89 10.88 -3.87
N GLY A 234 10.96 11.58 -3.45
CA GLY A 234 12.23 10.97 -3.05
C GLY A 234 13.08 10.46 -4.22
N CYS A 235 12.80 10.89 -5.44
CA CYS A 235 13.63 10.55 -6.60
C CYS A 235 14.77 11.56 -6.75
N ARG A 236 15.95 11.07 -7.12
CA ARG A 236 17.08 11.93 -7.54
C ARG A 236 17.24 11.95 -9.05
N GLU A 237 17.87 12.95 -9.58
CA GLU A 237 18.23 13.00 -11.00
C GLU A 237 19.19 11.88 -11.40
N THR A 238 19.05 11.39 -12.63
CA THR A 238 20.02 10.47 -13.21
C THR A 238 21.39 11.14 -13.34
N ARG A 239 22.46 10.43 -12.99
CA ARG A 239 23.82 10.94 -13.23
C ARG A 239 24.09 10.96 -14.73
N ARG A 240 24.76 12.00 -15.19
CA ARG A 240 25.20 12.17 -16.60
C ARG A 240 26.18 11.07 -16.99
#